data_272eedd5163389aa4bfeee7d19742c26
#
_entry.id   272eedd5163389aa4bfeee7d19742c26
#
_cell.length_a   1.000
_cell.length_b   1.000
_cell.length_c   1.000
_cell.angle_alpha   90.00
_cell.angle_beta   90.00
_cell.angle_gamma   90.00
#
_symmetry.space_group_name_H-M   'P 1'
#
loop_
_entity.id
_entity.type
_entity.pdbx_description
1 polymer ?
#
loop_
_entity_poly.entity_id
_entity_poly.type
_entity_poly.pdbx_seq_one_letter_code
_entity_poly.pdbx_strand_id
1 'polypeptide(L)'
;SGEQRHIREECRATIGVLSIIDKKNQKLGKAGRNRWLGIRPSVRGVAMNPIDHPHGGGEGKTSGGRDPVTPWGKPTKGKKTRNNKRTDKFIIKRKTDKKARIEV
;
A
#
# COMPACT_ATOMS: atom_id res chain seq x y z
N SER A 1 -7.85 9.20 -1.08
CA SER A 1 -8.24 10.59 -0.94
C SER A 1 -7.99 11.38 -2.22
N GLY A 2 -8.97 12.20 -2.61
CA GLY A 2 -8.93 12.96 -3.85
C GLY A 2 -9.38 12.21 -5.10
N GLU A 3 -9.72 10.93 -4.99
CA GLU A 3 -10.33 10.17 -6.09
C GLU A 3 -11.83 10.47 -6.16
N GLN A 4 -12.33 10.70 -7.36
CA GLN A 4 -13.75 10.90 -7.66
C GLN A 4 -14.26 9.72 -8.48
N ARG A 5 -15.39 9.15 -8.07
CA ARG A 5 -15.99 7.96 -8.67
C ARG A 5 -17.49 8.11 -8.86
N HIS A 6 -18.01 7.36 -9.81
CA HIS A 6 -19.45 7.05 -9.87
C HIS A 6 -19.75 5.90 -8.91
N ILE A 7 -20.77 6.10 -8.08
CA ILE A 7 -21.27 5.07 -7.17
C ILE A 7 -22.78 4.93 -7.43
N ARG A 8 -23.26 3.71 -7.44
CA ARG A 8 -24.71 3.46 -7.61
C ARG A 8 -25.48 4.05 -6.43
N GLU A 9 -26.61 4.68 -6.71
CA GLU A 9 -27.45 5.34 -5.71
C GLU A 9 -28.01 4.38 -4.64
N GLU A 10 -28.14 3.09 -4.96
CA GLU A 10 -28.56 2.04 -4.03
C GLU A 10 -27.54 1.72 -2.94
N CYS A 11 -26.31 2.17 -3.08
CA CYS A 11 -25.24 1.89 -2.11
C CYS A 11 -25.47 2.62 -0.81
N ARG A 12 -25.29 1.90 0.29
CA ARG A 12 -25.34 2.49 1.64
C ARG A 12 -24.03 3.15 1.99
N ALA A 13 -24.10 4.25 2.71
CA ALA A 13 -22.92 4.99 3.17
C ALA A 13 -23.10 5.40 4.64
N THR A 14 -22.00 5.55 5.34
CA THR A 14 -21.94 6.10 6.68
C THR A 14 -21.44 7.54 6.62
N ILE A 15 -22.19 8.46 7.19
CA ILE A 15 -21.81 9.87 7.29
C ILE A 15 -21.26 10.10 8.69
N GLY A 16 -20.08 10.71 8.78
CA GLY A 16 -19.43 11.01 10.04
C GLY A 16 -17.99 10.53 10.10
N VAL A 17 -17.49 10.36 11.31
CA VAL A 17 -16.12 9.91 11.61
C VAL A 17 -16.14 8.59 12.38
N LEU A 18 -15.02 7.89 12.36
CA LEU A 18 -14.85 6.67 13.15
C LEU A 18 -14.83 7.02 14.66
N SER A 19 -15.41 6.13 15.48
CA SER A 19 -15.55 6.36 16.92
C SER A 19 -14.21 6.33 17.67
N ILE A 20 -13.26 5.49 17.27
CA ILE A 20 -11.95 5.35 17.91
C ILE A 20 -10.88 5.88 16.96
N ILE A 21 -10.71 7.20 16.93
CA ILE A 21 -9.80 7.88 16.01
C ILE A 21 -8.32 7.63 16.30
N ASP A 22 -7.96 7.38 17.57
CA ASP A 22 -6.57 7.18 18.01
C ASP A 22 -6.09 5.74 17.85
N LYS A 23 -6.94 4.81 17.42
CA LYS A 23 -6.54 3.41 17.29
C LYS A 23 -5.36 3.20 16.35
N LYS A 24 -5.26 3.98 15.28
CA LYS A 24 -4.14 3.93 14.33
C LYS A 24 -2.79 4.30 14.95
N ASN A 25 -2.79 5.08 16.03
CA ASN A 25 -1.60 5.53 16.75
C ASN A 25 -1.20 4.58 17.88
N GLN A 26 -1.97 3.52 18.09
CA GLN A 26 -1.68 2.55 19.16
C GLN A 26 -0.40 1.80 18.87
N LYS A 27 0.51 1.78 19.83
CA LYS A 27 1.72 0.96 19.78
C LYS A 27 1.46 -0.38 20.42
N LEU A 28 1.83 -1.44 19.71
CA LEU A 28 1.62 -2.80 20.20
C LEU A 28 2.60 -3.20 21.31
N GLY A 29 3.79 -2.59 21.36
CA GLY A 29 4.77 -2.73 22.43
C GLY A 29 5.61 -4.00 22.37
N LYS A 30 5.07 -5.12 21.87
CA LYS A 30 5.79 -6.41 21.77
C LYS A 30 5.35 -7.21 20.55
N ALA A 31 6.25 -8.05 20.06
CA ALA A 31 5.98 -8.93 18.91
C ALA A 31 4.86 -9.94 19.18
N GLY A 32 4.69 -10.37 20.42
CA GLY A 32 3.62 -11.30 20.80
C GLY A 32 2.22 -10.78 20.52
N ARG A 33 1.99 -9.47 20.60
CA ARG A 33 0.70 -8.88 20.24
C ARG A 33 0.37 -9.05 18.77
N ASN A 34 1.34 -8.90 17.89
CA ASN A 34 1.16 -9.18 16.47
C ASN A 34 0.78 -10.65 16.24
N ARG A 35 1.39 -11.56 16.99
CA ARG A 35 1.04 -13.00 16.94
C ARG A 35 -0.41 -13.24 17.37
N TRP A 36 -0.88 -12.56 18.38
CA TRP A 36 -2.29 -12.62 18.81
C TRP A 36 -3.26 -12.15 17.74
N LEU A 37 -2.85 -11.19 16.90
CA LEU A 37 -3.62 -10.69 15.77
C LEU A 37 -3.52 -11.60 14.53
N GLY A 38 -2.80 -12.70 14.60
CA GLY A 38 -2.57 -13.60 13.47
C GLY A 38 -1.49 -13.15 12.49
N ILE A 39 -0.74 -12.10 12.82
CA ILE A 39 0.34 -11.58 11.99
C ILE A 39 1.62 -12.37 12.25
N ARG A 40 2.13 -13.01 11.21
CA ARG A 40 3.41 -13.72 11.29
C ARG A 40 4.59 -12.77 11.12
N PRO A 41 5.78 -13.13 11.66
CA PRO A 41 6.99 -12.35 11.44
C PRO A 41 7.32 -12.20 9.96
N SER A 42 7.80 -11.02 9.60
CA SER A 42 8.27 -10.72 8.25
C SER A 42 9.74 -10.31 8.27
N VAL A 43 10.45 -10.60 7.19
CA VAL A 43 11.86 -10.28 7.03
C VAL A 43 12.00 -9.19 5.97
N ARG A 44 12.79 -8.17 6.27
CA ARG A 44 13.10 -7.10 5.32
C ARG A 44 14.04 -7.63 4.23
N GLY A 45 13.89 -7.17 2.99
CA GLY A 45 14.75 -7.57 1.89
C GLY A 45 16.23 -7.26 2.11
N VAL A 46 16.55 -6.15 2.80
CA VAL A 46 17.93 -5.77 3.13
C VAL A 46 18.63 -6.73 4.09
N ALA A 47 17.86 -7.51 4.86
CA ALA A 47 18.38 -8.53 5.77
C ALA A 47 18.56 -9.90 5.11
N MET A 48 18.22 -10.03 3.85
CA MET A 48 18.36 -11.26 3.06
C MET A 48 19.69 -11.30 2.32
N ASN A 49 20.01 -12.46 1.74
CA ASN A 49 21.14 -12.62 0.84
C ASN A 49 20.84 -12.05 -0.56
N PRO A 50 21.87 -11.74 -1.36
CA PRO A 50 21.67 -11.20 -2.70
C PRO A 50 20.84 -12.08 -3.63
N ILE A 51 20.88 -13.38 -3.42
CA ILE A 51 20.08 -14.36 -4.19
C ILE A 51 18.59 -14.29 -3.85
N ASP A 52 18.25 -13.85 -2.64
CA ASP A 52 16.86 -13.86 -2.13
C ASP A 52 16.13 -12.54 -2.40
N HIS A 53 16.86 -11.44 -2.47
CA HIS A 53 16.28 -10.12 -2.69
C HIS A 53 17.27 -9.15 -3.36
N PRO A 54 16.82 -8.26 -4.25
CA PRO A 54 17.68 -7.22 -4.87
C PRO A 54 18.38 -6.28 -3.88
N HIS A 55 17.83 -6.13 -2.66
CA HIS A 55 18.45 -5.35 -1.58
C HIS A 55 19.40 -6.17 -0.70
N GLY A 56 19.51 -7.46 -0.95
CA GLY A 56 20.28 -8.38 -0.12
C GLY A 56 21.77 -8.15 -0.23
N GLY A 57 22.50 -8.69 0.76
CA GLY A 57 23.95 -8.63 0.88
C GLY A 57 24.46 -7.53 1.80
N GLY A 58 25.79 -7.35 1.81
CA GLY A 58 26.51 -6.41 2.67
C GLY A 58 26.88 -6.97 4.04
N GLU A 59 27.68 -6.22 4.79
CA GLU A 59 28.08 -6.52 6.15
C GLU A 59 27.35 -5.63 7.17
N GLY A 60 26.81 -6.21 8.22
CA GLY A 60 26.12 -5.47 9.27
C GLY A 60 24.90 -4.72 8.75
N LYS A 61 24.71 -3.50 9.23
CA LYS A 61 23.62 -2.62 8.78
C LYS A 61 24.00 -1.90 7.50
N THR A 62 23.66 -2.46 6.36
CA THR A 62 23.87 -1.83 5.05
C THR A 62 22.59 -1.16 4.55
N SER A 63 22.74 -0.18 3.66
CA SER A 63 21.62 0.39 2.90
C SER A 63 21.17 -0.57 1.79
N GLY A 64 20.01 -0.34 1.20
CA GLY A 64 19.52 -1.14 0.08
C GLY A 64 20.34 -1.04 -1.19
N GLY A 65 21.21 -0.01 -1.32
CA GLY A 65 22.12 0.19 -2.43
C GLY A 65 21.46 0.62 -3.74
N ARG A 66 20.17 0.77 -3.79
CA ARG A 66 19.36 1.14 -4.96
C ARG A 66 18.00 1.67 -4.56
N ASP A 67 17.24 2.16 -5.51
CA ASP A 67 15.84 2.53 -5.28
C ASP A 67 15.03 1.33 -4.75
N PRO A 68 14.07 1.56 -3.84
CA PRO A 68 13.28 0.48 -3.28
C PRO A 68 12.57 -0.34 -4.35
N VAL A 69 12.76 -1.64 -4.32
CA VAL A 69 12.14 -2.59 -5.24
C VAL A 69 11.51 -3.77 -4.49
N THR A 70 10.59 -4.46 -5.15
CA THR A 70 10.01 -5.70 -4.65
C THR A 70 11.00 -6.86 -4.80
N PRO A 71 10.76 -8.03 -4.16
CA PRO A 71 11.60 -9.22 -4.37
C PRO A 71 11.75 -9.63 -5.84
N TRP A 72 10.81 -9.24 -6.69
CA TRP A 72 10.83 -9.51 -8.13
C TRP A 72 11.44 -8.38 -8.97
N GLY A 73 12.00 -7.36 -8.32
CA GLY A 73 12.69 -6.25 -8.98
C GLY A 73 11.78 -5.12 -9.46
N LYS A 74 10.50 -5.13 -9.16
CA LYS A 74 9.57 -4.07 -9.54
C LYS A 74 9.71 -2.88 -8.59
N PRO A 75 9.72 -1.61 -9.07
CA PRO A 75 9.74 -0.44 -8.21
C PRO A 75 8.55 -0.42 -7.23
N THR A 76 8.83 -0.16 -5.95
CA THR A 76 7.80 -0.09 -4.91
C THR A 76 7.15 1.29 -4.81
N LYS A 77 7.87 2.34 -5.22
CA LYS A 77 7.40 3.72 -5.18
C LYS A 77 7.09 4.24 -6.58
N GLY A 78 5.95 4.86 -6.73
CA GLY A 78 5.54 5.55 -7.97
C GLY A 78 4.96 4.66 -9.06
N LYS A 79 5.15 3.36 -9.00
CA LYS A 79 4.60 2.47 -10.02
C LYS A 79 3.10 2.25 -9.81
N LYS A 80 2.31 2.50 -10.84
CA LYS A 80 0.89 2.20 -10.83
C LYS A 80 0.67 0.69 -10.89
N THR A 81 0.05 0.14 -9.86
CA THR A 81 -0.21 -1.30 -9.74
C THR A 81 -1.65 -1.70 -10.04
N ARG A 82 -2.57 -0.72 -10.12
CA ARG A 82 -3.97 -1.00 -10.45
C ARG A 82 -4.08 -1.60 -11.85
N ASN A 83 -4.74 -2.74 -11.97
CA ASN A 83 -4.97 -3.46 -13.22
C ASN A 83 -6.43 -3.95 -13.36
N ASN A 84 -7.37 -3.34 -12.67
CA ASN A 84 -8.78 -3.69 -12.77
C ASN A 84 -9.46 -2.87 -13.87
N LYS A 85 -9.45 -3.37 -15.08
CA LYS A 85 -10.07 -2.71 -16.25
C LYS A 85 -11.59 -2.64 -16.14
N ARG A 86 -12.21 -3.62 -15.50
CA ARG A 86 -13.66 -3.73 -15.38
C ARG A 86 -14.29 -2.51 -14.67
N THR A 87 -13.62 -1.99 -13.65
CA THR A 87 -14.12 -0.89 -12.82
C THR A 87 -13.50 0.46 -13.17
N ASP A 88 -12.63 0.53 -14.18
CA ASP A 88 -12.01 1.80 -14.61
C ASP A 88 -13.05 2.80 -15.12
N LYS A 89 -14.15 2.32 -15.71
CA LYS A 89 -15.26 3.16 -16.18
C LYS A 89 -15.94 3.97 -15.07
N PHE A 90 -15.85 3.52 -13.82
CA PHE A 90 -16.44 4.23 -12.68
C PHE A 90 -15.56 5.34 -12.14
N ILE A 91 -14.30 5.42 -12.52
CA ILE A 91 -13.34 6.41 -12.03
C ILE A 91 -13.43 7.66 -12.91
N ILE A 92 -13.90 8.77 -12.33
CA ILE A 92 -13.95 10.06 -13.01
C ILE A 92 -12.59 10.72 -12.99
N LYS A 93 -11.96 10.78 -11.81
CA LYS A 93 -10.68 11.44 -11.61
C LYS A 93 -9.90 10.74 -10.52
N ARG A 94 -8.64 10.43 -10.79
CA ARG A 94 -7.69 9.98 -9.76
C ARG A 94 -6.98 11.17 -9.13
N LYS A 95 -6.41 10.98 -7.95
CA LYS A 95 -5.61 11.99 -7.26
C LYS A 95 -4.51 12.59 -8.15
N THR A 96 -3.89 11.77 -8.97
CA THR A 96 -2.78 12.15 -9.86
C THR A 96 -3.21 12.77 -11.18
N ASP A 97 -4.49 12.68 -11.53
CA ASP A 97 -4.97 13.17 -12.81
C ASP A 97 -5.19 14.70 -12.74
N LYS A 98 -4.63 15.42 -13.69
CA LYS A 98 -4.79 16.88 -13.76
C LYS A 98 -6.22 17.29 -14.15
N LYS A 99 -6.89 16.49 -14.98
CA LYS A 99 -8.25 16.73 -15.45
C LYS A 99 -9.14 15.53 -15.18
N ALA A 100 -10.44 15.77 -14.97
CA ALA A 100 -11.42 14.70 -14.88
C ALA A 100 -11.53 13.98 -16.24
N ARG A 101 -11.77 12.67 -16.20
CA ARG A 101 -12.12 11.90 -17.38
C ARG A 101 -13.59 12.15 -17.65
N ILE A 102 -13.88 12.90 -18.71
CA ILE A 102 -15.24 13.09 -19.18
C ILE A 102 -15.47 11.97 -20.19
N GLU A 103 -16.26 10.96 -19.80
CA GLU A 103 -16.83 10.05 -20.78
C GLU A 103 -18.06 10.76 -21.40
N VAL A 104 -17.96 10.96 -22.68
CA VAL A 104 -19.07 11.41 -23.51
C VAL A 104 -19.99 10.23 -23.77
#